data_fdb50e95453fec3457afc2fe5a78ebab
#
_entry.id   fdb50e95453fec3457afc2fe5a78ebab
#
_cell.length_a   1.000
_cell.length_b   1.000
_cell.length_c   1.000
_cell.angle_alpha   90.00
_cell.angle_beta   90.00
_cell.angle_gamma   90.00
#
_symmetry.space_group_name_H-M   'P 1'
#
loop_
_entity.id
_entity.type
_entity.pdbx_description
1 polymer ?
#
loop_
_entity_poly.entity_id
_entity_poly.type
_entity_poly.pdbx_seq_one_letter_code
_entity_poly.pdbx_strand_id
1 'polypeptide(L)'
;MNPLASTKSVRHVLMALAAITSIFLTVGCGTSGSSIPPLGGGFTNASLKGQYVIAQTGIGVNQAVTSSDPFSETIVFTADGNRNLNVTVDDFSQDGALLIPTLPLTGTYSIGSDGTGSLSFNGSNYAITMVDDSHFYVIEQDLFATASGFGEKQDTTAFTAAPSGNFVFKAHNIDTSSRVGGIDITGGAITGTEDFLSLGLLSSNLAITSAVSMSAPDGANGRGTFTLSDGSSFNYYVVNSGKFHFMSRIGSLEIGQAEAQTGGPFSAATLANNNSYVFGSSGDTSLSGSVAIHSAGVFTTDGSGNIIGGTVDYVQDATVNSNLTVSGGTYTLPANGGGRGTINLTLSGGSISPQIFWMVNGTRAYFLANSTAAVEDGTFSLQSGAPFTALSSQAAFVMDGFDVAYKDRVGLFKPTSGGFNWNQAANSFDVNLFGNPTATGTSGTYQISSNGRVAVTVNGVTSSLVFYLSAANTGFMVQEDADIGGAFTQQASQ
;
A
#
# COMPACT_ATOMS: atom_id res chain seq x y z
N MET A 1 2.01 -8.90 -37.72
CA MET A 1 3.18 -8.03 -37.53
C MET A 1 2.86 -7.21 -36.31
N ASN A 2 3.48 -7.56 -35.23
CA ASN A 2 3.14 -7.04 -33.90
C ASN A 2 4.08 -5.87 -33.58
N PRO A 3 3.64 -4.61 -33.41
CA PRO A 3 4.49 -3.48 -33.08
C PRO A 3 4.35 -3.11 -31.59
N LEU A 4 4.32 -4.09 -30.70
CA LEU A 4 4.36 -3.83 -29.26
C LEU A 4 5.69 -4.32 -28.70
N ALA A 5 6.76 -3.60 -29.05
CA ALA A 5 7.94 -3.59 -28.18
C ALA A 5 7.51 -2.91 -26.88
N SER A 6 7.63 -3.62 -25.77
CA SER A 6 7.27 -3.20 -24.43
C SER A 6 7.69 -1.75 -24.18
N THR A 7 6.80 -0.95 -23.59
CA THR A 7 7.10 0.42 -23.16
C THR A 7 8.34 0.48 -22.27
N LYS A 8 8.59 -0.52 -21.46
CA LYS A 8 9.82 -0.65 -20.65
C LYS A 8 11.06 -0.82 -21.51
N SER A 9 11.00 -1.59 -22.60
CA SER A 9 12.10 -1.73 -23.55
C SER A 9 12.38 -0.43 -24.32
N VAL A 10 11.35 0.33 -24.64
CA VAL A 10 11.47 1.66 -25.28
C VAL A 10 12.02 2.70 -24.28
N ARG A 11 11.64 2.61 -23.00
CA ARG A 11 12.22 3.42 -21.93
C ARG A 11 13.75 3.26 -21.87
N HIS A 12 14.24 2.04 -21.88
CA HIS A 12 15.69 1.76 -21.76
C HIS A 12 16.50 2.25 -22.98
N VAL A 13 15.93 2.23 -24.16
CA VAL A 13 16.62 2.70 -25.37
C VAL A 13 16.67 4.24 -25.45
N LEU A 14 15.62 4.94 -24.97
CA LEU A 14 15.58 6.39 -24.96
C LEU A 14 16.41 7.02 -23.83
N MET A 15 16.48 6.37 -22.66
CA MET A 15 17.30 6.85 -21.53
C MET A 15 18.80 6.77 -21.81
N ALA A 16 19.26 5.78 -22.58
CA ALA A 16 20.67 5.68 -22.97
C ALA A 16 21.14 6.88 -23.83
N LEU A 17 20.23 7.62 -24.46
CA LEU A 17 20.56 8.81 -25.25
C LEU A 17 20.47 10.13 -24.47
N ALA A 18 19.74 10.18 -23.34
CA ALA A 18 19.54 11.39 -22.53
C ALA A 18 20.60 11.58 -21.42
N ALA A 19 21.43 10.57 -21.14
CA ALA A 19 22.39 10.58 -20.02
C ALA A 19 23.65 11.44 -20.26
N ILE A 20 23.73 12.24 -21.32
CA ILE A 20 24.99 12.95 -21.67
C ILE A 20 25.05 14.41 -21.18
N THR A 21 24.02 14.97 -20.57
CA THR A 21 24.10 16.38 -20.14
C THR A 21 23.40 16.65 -18.79
N SER A 22 24.02 16.31 -17.67
CA SER A 22 23.66 16.92 -16.38
C SER A 22 24.87 16.98 -15.46
N ILE A 23 25.60 18.07 -15.50
CA ILE A 23 26.62 18.42 -14.51
C ILE A 23 25.93 19.16 -13.37
N PHE A 24 25.92 18.57 -12.18
CA PHE A 24 25.40 19.20 -10.97
C PHE A 24 26.48 20.09 -10.31
N LEU A 25 26.14 21.37 -10.15
CA LEU A 25 26.86 22.30 -9.29
C LEU A 25 26.24 22.25 -7.88
N THR A 26 26.96 21.72 -6.91
CA THR A 26 26.62 21.83 -5.49
C THR A 26 27.18 23.13 -4.94
N VAL A 27 26.30 24.05 -4.54
CA VAL A 27 26.67 25.19 -3.69
C VAL A 27 26.05 24.99 -2.32
N GLY A 28 26.89 24.67 -1.34
CA GLY A 28 26.51 24.63 0.05
C GLY A 28 26.53 26.05 0.65
N CYS A 29 25.50 26.42 1.37
CA CYS A 29 25.52 27.56 2.28
C CYS A 29 24.88 27.17 3.60
N GLY A 30 25.68 27.08 4.66
CA GLY A 30 25.23 26.76 5.99
C GLY A 30 24.64 27.99 6.69
N THR A 31 23.54 27.82 7.39
CA THR A 31 23.09 28.71 8.45
C THR A 31 22.74 27.87 9.69
N SER A 32 23.38 28.23 10.81
CA SER A 32 23.17 27.63 12.11
C SER A 32 21.80 28.01 12.69
N GLY A 33 20.88 27.06 12.68
CA GLY A 33 19.64 27.11 13.45
C GLY A 33 19.65 26.02 14.51
N SER A 34 19.18 26.30 15.70
CA SER A 34 19.12 25.41 16.85
C SER A 34 18.45 24.08 16.48
N SER A 35 19.23 23.00 16.48
CA SER A 35 18.76 21.65 16.20
C SER A 35 18.01 21.10 17.40
N ILE A 36 16.69 21.00 17.30
CA ILE A 36 15.95 19.99 18.07
C ILE A 36 16.40 18.65 17.47
N PRO A 37 16.86 17.68 18.26
CA PRO A 37 17.21 16.37 17.72
C PRO A 37 16.01 15.79 16.97
N PRO A 38 16.17 15.22 15.78
CA PRO A 38 15.07 14.57 15.10
C PRO A 38 14.56 13.41 15.97
N LEU A 39 13.29 13.46 16.32
CA LEU A 39 12.56 12.38 16.98
C LEU A 39 12.31 11.26 15.94
N GLY A 40 13.19 10.31 15.88
CA GLY A 40 13.28 9.30 14.83
C GLY A 40 14.41 9.68 13.87
N GLY A 41 15.26 8.75 13.51
CA GLY A 41 16.42 8.98 12.68
C GLY A 41 17.60 8.12 13.12
N GLY A 42 18.74 8.34 12.52
CA GLY A 42 19.91 7.51 12.69
C GLY A 42 20.03 6.46 11.60
N PHE A 43 19.16 6.50 10.60
CA PHE A 43 19.28 5.64 9.42
C PHE A 43 20.57 5.93 8.65
N THR A 44 21.07 4.91 8.01
CA THR A 44 22.26 4.95 7.16
C THR A 44 22.06 3.96 6.00
N ASN A 45 22.96 3.93 5.06
CA ASN A 45 22.92 2.89 4.01
C ASN A 45 22.93 1.47 4.60
N ALA A 46 23.51 1.27 5.77
CA ALA A 46 23.50 -0.03 6.45
C ALA A 46 22.14 -0.44 7.01
N SER A 47 21.20 0.51 7.15
CA SER A 47 19.82 0.22 7.57
C SER A 47 19.05 -0.51 6.46
N LEU A 48 19.39 -0.28 5.19
CA LEU A 48 18.90 -1.07 4.08
C LEU A 48 19.94 -2.15 3.71
N LYS A 49 19.91 -3.25 4.46
CA LYS A 49 20.83 -4.38 4.24
C LYS A 49 20.10 -5.71 4.29
N GLY A 50 20.32 -6.55 3.27
CA GLY A 50 19.69 -7.86 3.11
C GLY A 50 18.86 -7.93 1.84
N GLN A 51 18.00 -8.90 1.77
CA GLN A 51 17.10 -9.11 0.63
C GLN A 51 15.73 -8.52 0.92
N TYR A 52 15.17 -7.85 -0.06
CA TYR A 52 13.87 -7.17 0.02
C TYR A 52 13.03 -7.51 -1.21
N VAL A 53 11.71 -7.51 -1.00
CA VAL A 53 10.72 -7.53 -2.06
C VAL A 53 9.94 -6.21 -2.04
N ILE A 54 9.82 -5.56 -3.21
CA ILE A 54 8.90 -4.44 -3.45
C ILE A 54 7.68 -4.97 -4.18
N ALA A 55 6.50 -4.53 -3.75
CA ALA A 55 5.24 -4.71 -4.45
C ALA A 55 4.63 -3.33 -4.69
N GLN A 56 4.36 -2.99 -5.95
CA GLN A 56 3.83 -1.70 -6.34
C GLN A 56 2.87 -1.78 -7.52
N THR A 57 1.97 -0.80 -7.59
CA THR A 57 1.07 -0.57 -8.71
C THR A 57 1.23 0.85 -9.23
N GLY A 58 0.98 1.06 -10.49
CA GLY A 58 1.17 2.37 -11.09
C GLY A 58 0.58 2.52 -12.48
N ILE A 59 0.78 3.70 -13.02
CA ILE A 59 0.34 4.10 -14.34
C ILE A 59 1.55 4.51 -15.17
N GLY A 60 1.73 3.86 -16.32
CA GLY A 60 2.68 4.27 -17.34
C GLY A 60 2.15 5.47 -18.11
N VAL A 61 3.03 6.46 -18.37
CA VAL A 61 2.71 7.64 -19.14
C VAL A 61 3.28 7.50 -20.53
N ASN A 62 2.44 7.39 -21.53
CA ASN A 62 2.87 7.50 -22.91
C ASN A 62 2.70 8.94 -23.40
N GLN A 63 3.75 9.75 -23.38
CA GLN A 63 3.73 11.14 -23.81
C GLN A 63 3.31 11.34 -25.27
N ALA A 64 3.37 10.29 -26.11
CA ALA A 64 3.01 10.37 -27.51
C ALA A 64 1.51 10.19 -27.78
N VAL A 65 0.76 9.58 -26.86
CA VAL A 65 -0.63 9.16 -27.08
C VAL A 65 -1.60 9.52 -25.94
N THR A 66 -1.18 10.26 -24.95
CA THR A 66 -2.02 10.67 -23.79
C THR A 66 -2.80 9.51 -23.13
N SER A 67 -2.38 8.27 -23.33
CA SER A 67 -2.97 7.11 -22.69
C SER A 67 -2.22 6.77 -21.41
N SER A 68 -2.95 6.48 -20.36
CA SER A 68 -2.44 5.90 -19.14
C SER A 68 -2.53 4.39 -19.25
N ASP A 69 -1.39 3.73 -19.13
CA ASP A 69 -1.33 2.27 -19.18
C ASP A 69 -1.04 1.75 -17.76
N PRO A 70 -2.04 1.19 -17.05
CA PRO A 70 -1.83 0.67 -15.72
C PRO A 70 -0.85 -0.51 -15.73
N PHE A 71 -0.10 -0.65 -14.65
CA PHE A 71 0.83 -1.76 -14.46
C PHE A 71 0.91 -2.21 -13.00
N SER A 72 1.36 -3.43 -12.80
CA SER A 72 1.82 -3.94 -11.51
C SER A 72 3.24 -4.45 -11.62
N GLU A 73 3.99 -4.33 -10.56
CA GLU A 73 5.41 -4.71 -10.53
C GLU A 73 5.82 -5.29 -9.19
N THR A 74 6.60 -6.37 -9.25
CA THR A 74 7.26 -6.94 -8.08
C THR A 74 8.74 -7.08 -8.33
N ILE A 75 9.55 -6.47 -7.45
CA ILE A 75 10.99 -6.42 -7.56
C ILE A 75 11.59 -7.14 -6.36
N VAL A 76 12.54 -8.08 -6.58
CA VAL A 76 13.36 -8.62 -5.51
C VAL A 76 14.80 -8.20 -5.72
N PHE A 77 15.39 -7.62 -4.68
CA PHE A 77 16.79 -7.18 -4.71
C PHE A 77 17.50 -7.45 -3.39
N THR A 78 18.83 -7.54 -3.47
CA THR A 78 19.72 -7.58 -2.30
C THR A 78 20.49 -6.27 -2.20
N ALA A 79 20.43 -5.61 -1.05
CA ALA A 79 21.23 -4.45 -0.70
C ALA A 79 22.40 -4.87 0.19
N ASP A 80 23.61 -4.38 -0.11
CA ASP A 80 24.85 -4.79 0.58
C ASP A 80 25.12 -4.00 1.89
N GLY A 81 24.36 -2.96 2.16
CA GLY A 81 24.61 -2.02 3.26
C GLY A 81 25.58 -0.89 2.90
N ASN A 82 26.15 -0.88 1.66
CA ASN A 82 27.20 0.03 1.21
C ASN A 82 26.86 0.73 -0.12
N ARG A 83 25.56 0.96 -0.39
CA ARG A 83 25.02 1.64 -1.58
C ARG A 83 24.88 0.80 -2.83
N ASN A 84 25.25 -0.49 -2.85
CA ASN A 84 25.06 -1.33 -4.03
C ASN A 84 23.84 -2.23 -3.83
N LEU A 85 23.09 -2.42 -4.91
CA LEU A 85 22.01 -3.39 -4.96
C LEU A 85 22.16 -4.31 -6.17
N ASN A 86 21.63 -5.52 -6.01
CA ASN A 86 21.56 -6.53 -7.05
C ASN A 86 20.11 -7.01 -7.16
N VAL A 87 19.44 -6.71 -8.28
CA VAL A 87 18.08 -7.12 -8.56
C VAL A 87 18.08 -8.51 -9.17
N THR A 88 17.37 -9.43 -8.54
CA THR A 88 17.27 -10.83 -8.97
C THR A 88 15.90 -11.20 -9.52
N VAL A 89 14.87 -10.38 -9.26
CA VAL A 89 13.55 -10.45 -9.86
C VAL A 89 13.09 -9.03 -10.20
N ASP A 90 12.50 -8.89 -11.37
CA ASP A 90 11.80 -7.69 -11.81
C ASP A 90 10.65 -8.20 -12.70
N ASP A 91 9.57 -8.61 -12.04
CA ASP A 91 8.36 -9.06 -12.69
C ASP A 91 7.44 -7.85 -12.89
N PHE A 92 7.33 -7.39 -14.12
CA PHE A 92 6.52 -6.26 -14.53
C PHE A 92 5.37 -6.73 -15.41
N SER A 93 4.13 -6.40 -15.04
CA SER A 93 2.94 -6.74 -15.82
C SER A 93 2.27 -5.47 -16.33
N GLN A 94 2.07 -5.39 -17.61
CA GLN A 94 1.35 -4.33 -18.31
C GLN A 94 0.50 -4.93 -19.40
N ASP A 95 -0.74 -4.43 -19.60
CA ASP A 95 -1.68 -4.98 -20.58
C ASP A 95 -1.95 -6.49 -20.42
N GLY A 96 -1.83 -7.01 -19.20
CA GLY A 96 -2.00 -8.44 -18.92
C GLY A 96 -0.86 -9.33 -19.42
N ALA A 97 0.27 -8.76 -19.78
CA ALA A 97 1.47 -9.47 -20.20
C ALA A 97 2.62 -9.28 -19.20
N LEU A 98 3.13 -10.38 -18.67
CA LEU A 98 4.30 -10.36 -17.80
C LEU A 98 5.56 -10.14 -18.64
N LEU A 99 6.32 -9.11 -18.30
CA LEU A 99 7.57 -8.72 -18.93
C LEU A 99 8.70 -8.91 -17.91
N ILE A 100 9.69 -9.72 -18.26
CA ILE A 100 10.83 -10.01 -17.41
C ILE A 100 12.09 -9.51 -18.11
N PRO A 101 12.84 -8.54 -17.54
CA PRO A 101 14.10 -8.10 -18.13
C PRO A 101 15.19 -9.19 -17.99
N THR A 102 16.31 -8.99 -18.67
CA THR A 102 17.48 -9.85 -18.49
C THR A 102 18.08 -9.61 -17.10
N LEU A 103 18.10 -10.61 -16.26
CA LEU A 103 18.58 -10.57 -14.88
C LEU A 103 19.93 -11.33 -14.74
N PRO A 104 20.75 -11.02 -13.71
CA PRO A 104 20.54 -9.98 -12.68
C PRO A 104 20.86 -8.56 -13.18
N LEU A 105 20.25 -7.55 -12.53
CA LEU A 105 20.56 -6.14 -12.76
C LEU A 105 21.30 -5.58 -11.55
N THR A 106 22.28 -4.73 -11.78
CA THR A 106 22.98 -4.00 -10.71
C THR A 106 22.46 -2.58 -10.61
N GLY A 107 22.50 -2.02 -9.41
CA GLY A 107 22.07 -0.66 -9.15
C GLY A 107 22.71 -0.07 -7.92
N THR A 108 22.22 1.09 -7.55
CA THR A 108 22.68 1.82 -6.36
C THR A 108 21.53 2.32 -5.54
N TYR A 109 21.79 2.60 -4.27
CA TYR A 109 20.83 3.23 -3.37
C TYR A 109 21.52 4.21 -2.42
N SER A 110 20.72 5.09 -1.83
CA SER A 110 21.19 5.98 -0.76
C SER A 110 20.10 6.17 0.28
N ILE A 111 20.49 6.15 1.57
CA ILE A 111 19.61 6.39 2.70
C ILE A 111 20.15 7.57 3.50
N GLY A 112 19.33 8.59 3.66
CA GLY A 112 19.60 9.74 4.54
C GLY A 112 19.38 9.40 6.02
N SER A 113 19.90 10.23 6.89
CA SER A 113 19.81 10.03 8.35
C SER A 113 18.39 10.09 8.90
N ASP A 114 17.46 10.64 8.15
CA ASP A 114 16.03 10.68 8.48
C ASP A 114 15.25 9.50 7.88
N GLY A 115 15.91 8.61 7.15
CA GLY A 115 15.29 7.44 6.53
C GLY A 115 14.73 7.68 5.12
N THR A 116 14.75 8.91 4.62
CA THR A 116 14.44 9.15 3.19
C THR A 116 15.60 8.65 2.33
N GLY A 117 15.30 8.18 1.12
CA GLY A 117 16.33 7.61 0.27
C GLY A 117 15.88 7.39 -1.16
N SER A 118 16.77 6.80 -1.93
CA SER A 118 16.53 6.46 -3.34
C SER A 118 17.10 5.10 -3.70
N LEU A 119 16.44 4.43 -4.65
CA LEU A 119 16.97 3.28 -5.36
C LEU A 119 17.08 3.62 -6.85
N SER A 120 18.10 3.11 -7.52
CA SER A 120 18.23 3.28 -8.97
C SER A 120 18.86 2.03 -9.58
N PHE A 121 18.20 1.46 -10.56
CA PHE A 121 18.71 0.32 -11.35
C PHE A 121 18.04 0.33 -12.73
N ASN A 122 18.76 -0.14 -13.73
CA ASN A 122 18.25 -0.30 -15.10
C ASN A 122 17.56 0.95 -15.69
N GLY A 123 17.96 2.15 -15.24
CA GLY A 123 17.39 3.42 -15.68
C GLY A 123 16.11 3.83 -14.94
N SER A 124 15.54 2.98 -14.11
CA SER A 124 14.43 3.33 -13.23
C SER A 124 14.94 3.92 -11.92
N ASN A 125 14.19 4.88 -11.38
CA ASN A 125 14.49 5.58 -10.15
C ASN A 125 13.30 5.51 -9.20
N TYR A 126 13.58 5.30 -7.94
CA TYR A 126 12.58 5.19 -6.89
C TYR A 126 12.96 6.08 -5.73
N ALA A 127 11.99 6.77 -5.16
CA ALA A 127 12.11 7.40 -3.85
C ALA A 127 11.57 6.44 -2.78
N ILE A 128 12.27 6.32 -1.67
CA ILE A 128 11.84 5.50 -0.55
C ILE A 128 11.87 6.25 0.76
N THR A 129 11.04 5.79 1.70
CA THR A 129 11.07 6.26 3.08
C THR A 129 11.03 5.06 4.02
N MET A 130 12.11 4.87 4.75
CA MET A 130 12.23 3.77 5.71
C MET A 130 11.25 3.94 6.86
N VAL A 131 10.54 2.87 7.19
CA VAL A 131 9.80 2.72 8.45
C VAL A 131 10.75 2.18 9.53
N ASP A 132 11.46 1.13 9.18
CA ASP A 132 12.50 0.47 9.99
C ASP A 132 13.51 -0.22 9.03
N ASP A 133 14.37 -1.09 9.54
CA ASP A 133 15.33 -1.86 8.73
C ASP A 133 14.70 -3.02 7.92
N SER A 134 13.41 -3.20 8.06
CA SER A 134 12.66 -4.30 7.44
C SER A 134 11.52 -3.82 6.52
N HIS A 135 11.10 -2.55 6.66
CA HIS A 135 9.96 -2.00 5.95
C HIS A 135 10.26 -0.59 5.44
N PHE A 136 9.82 -0.29 4.24
CA PHE A 136 9.83 1.05 3.67
C PHE A 136 8.67 1.27 2.72
N TYR A 137 8.27 2.51 2.54
CA TYR A 137 7.37 2.94 1.48
C TYR A 137 8.17 3.37 0.26
N VAL A 138 7.58 3.24 -0.93
CA VAL A 138 8.25 3.52 -2.21
C VAL A 138 7.31 4.17 -3.20
N ILE A 139 7.84 5.09 -4.01
CA ILE A 139 7.22 5.55 -5.25
C ILE A 139 8.23 5.48 -6.40
N GLU A 140 7.74 5.21 -7.62
CA GLU A 140 8.55 5.34 -8.83
C GLU A 140 8.71 6.82 -9.21
N GLN A 141 9.95 7.23 -9.50
CA GLN A 141 10.33 8.61 -9.82
C GLN A 141 10.76 8.79 -11.28
N ASP A 142 10.17 8.05 -12.17
CA ASP A 142 10.49 8.12 -13.59
C ASP A 142 9.65 9.17 -14.31
N LEU A 143 10.20 9.71 -15.41
CA LEU A 143 9.50 10.68 -16.27
C LEU A 143 8.28 10.10 -16.99
N PHE A 144 8.14 8.78 -17.04
CA PHE A 144 7.15 8.09 -17.85
C PHE A 144 6.27 7.12 -17.05
N ALA A 145 6.43 7.11 -15.74
CA ALA A 145 5.62 6.29 -14.85
C ALA A 145 5.44 6.96 -13.49
N THR A 146 4.34 6.67 -12.87
CA THR A 146 4.11 6.91 -11.45
C THR A 146 3.59 5.63 -10.85
N ALA A 147 4.13 5.23 -9.72
CA ALA A 147 3.72 4.04 -8.98
C ALA A 147 3.99 4.23 -7.51
N SER A 148 3.19 3.59 -6.70
CA SER A 148 3.36 3.55 -5.25
C SER A 148 3.30 2.13 -4.73
N GLY A 149 3.93 1.90 -3.59
CA GLY A 149 3.97 0.60 -2.97
C GLY A 149 4.80 0.58 -1.69
N PHE A 150 5.20 -0.59 -1.33
CA PHE A 150 6.00 -0.83 -0.14
C PHE A 150 7.05 -1.92 -0.38
N GLY A 151 8.13 -1.86 0.38
CA GLY A 151 9.20 -2.85 0.39
C GLY A 151 9.29 -3.54 1.75
N GLU A 152 9.49 -4.85 1.72
CA GLU A 152 9.62 -5.69 2.91
C GLU A 152 10.86 -6.58 2.82
N LYS A 153 11.57 -6.67 3.94
CA LYS A 153 12.74 -7.55 4.08
C LYS A 153 12.29 -9.00 4.07
N GLN A 154 12.97 -9.81 3.27
CA GLN A 154 12.70 -11.23 3.17
C GLN A 154 13.53 -12.03 4.20
N ASP A 155 12.88 -12.98 4.87
CA ASP A 155 13.56 -14.02 5.62
C ASP A 155 13.92 -15.17 4.66
N THR A 156 15.17 -15.18 4.22
CA THR A 156 15.66 -16.18 3.26
C THR A 156 15.63 -17.62 3.81
N THR A 157 15.52 -17.78 5.13
CA THR A 157 15.37 -19.13 5.72
C THR A 157 14.01 -19.77 5.42
N ALA A 158 13.03 -18.95 5.04
CA ALA A 158 11.69 -19.39 4.64
C ALA A 158 11.62 -19.90 3.18
N PHE A 159 12.69 -19.80 2.39
CA PHE A 159 12.70 -20.19 0.96
C PHE A 159 12.87 -21.70 0.74
N THR A 160 12.87 -22.49 1.78
CA THR A 160 13.13 -23.94 1.71
C THR A 160 11.94 -24.77 1.25
N ALA A 161 10.71 -24.24 1.37
CA ALA A 161 9.48 -24.91 0.98
C ALA A 161 8.42 -23.88 0.60
N ALA A 162 7.39 -24.31 -0.15
CA ALA A 162 6.20 -23.50 -0.39
C ALA A 162 5.53 -23.12 0.95
N PRO A 163 4.90 -21.92 1.04
CA PRO A 163 4.07 -21.56 2.19
C PRO A 163 3.08 -22.66 2.55
N SER A 164 2.79 -22.85 3.83
CA SER A 164 1.89 -23.92 4.31
C SER A 164 1.08 -23.44 5.51
N GLY A 165 -0.19 -23.84 5.57
CA GLY A 165 -1.15 -23.49 6.62
C GLY A 165 -2.29 -22.59 6.11
N ASN A 166 -3.03 -22.02 7.05
CA ASN A 166 -4.14 -21.12 6.73
C ASN A 166 -3.62 -19.69 6.51
N PHE A 167 -4.06 -19.08 5.41
CA PHE A 167 -3.75 -17.70 5.06
C PHE A 167 -5.03 -16.94 4.75
N VAL A 168 -5.01 -15.64 5.02
CA VAL A 168 -5.98 -14.67 4.50
C VAL A 168 -5.26 -13.78 3.52
N PHE A 169 -5.88 -13.55 2.38
CA PHE A 169 -5.31 -12.72 1.33
C PHE A 169 -6.22 -11.58 0.91
N LYS A 170 -5.61 -10.55 0.38
CA LYS A 170 -6.26 -9.53 -0.46
C LYS A 170 -5.47 -9.31 -1.72
N ALA A 171 -6.15 -9.02 -2.80
CA ALA A 171 -5.54 -8.61 -4.06
C ALA A 171 -6.44 -7.63 -4.80
N HIS A 172 -5.83 -6.79 -5.60
CA HIS A 172 -6.55 -5.87 -6.49
C HIS A 172 -5.88 -5.83 -7.87
N ASN A 173 -6.68 -5.55 -8.84
CA ASN A 173 -6.26 -5.15 -10.17
C ASN A 173 -6.65 -3.70 -10.33
N ILE A 174 -5.72 -2.85 -10.70
CA ILE A 174 -5.97 -1.42 -10.83
C ILE A 174 -7.27 -1.20 -11.61
N ASP A 175 -8.22 -0.53 -10.96
CA ASP A 175 -9.49 -0.02 -11.48
C ASP A 175 -10.53 -1.05 -11.93
N THR A 176 -10.28 -2.35 -11.83
CA THR A 176 -11.19 -3.33 -12.43
C THR A 176 -11.70 -4.42 -11.50
N SER A 177 -10.92 -4.84 -10.53
CA SER A 177 -11.34 -5.91 -9.61
C SER A 177 -10.57 -5.93 -8.30
N SER A 178 -11.21 -6.43 -7.26
CA SER A 178 -10.60 -6.74 -5.97
C SER A 178 -11.09 -8.06 -5.45
N ARG A 179 -10.27 -8.76 -4.69
CA ARG A 179 -10.64 -10.00 -4.02
C ARG A 179 -10.07 -10.08 -2.61
N VAL A 180 -10.82 -10.71 -1.73
CA VAL A 180 -10.38 -11.09 -0.38
C VAL A 180 -10.83 -12.52 -0.11
N GLY A 181 -10.03 -13.27 0.64
CA GLY A 181 -10.39 -14.66 0.91
C GLY A 181 -9.52 -15.34 1.95
N GLY A 182 -9.92 -16.55 2.30
CA GLY A 182 -9.17 -17.46 3.16
C GLY A 182 -8.78 -18.70 2.39
N ILE A 183 -7.52 -19.11 2.49
CA ILE A 183 -6.98 -20.31 1.85
C ILE A 183 -6.22 -21.19 2.85
N ASP A 184 -6.29 -22.49 2.65
CA ASP A 184 -5.41 -23.48 3.25
C ASP A 184 -4.42 -23.98 2.19
N ILE A 185 -3.15 -24.01 2.55
CA ILE A 185 -2.08 -24.51 1.70
C ILE A 185 -1.48 -25.75 2.37
N THR A 186 -1.71 -26.90 1.79
CA THR A 186 -1.21 -28.17 2.30
C THR A 186 -0.43 -28.92 1.22
N GLY A 187 0.89 -29.13 1.43
CA GLY A 187 1.76 -29.76 0.44
C GLY A 187 1.81 -29.02 -0.91
N GLY A 188 1.61 -27.69 -0.89
CA GLY A 188 1.51 -26.84 -2.07
C GLY A 188 0.13 -26.79 -2.71
N ALA A 189 -0.79 -27.69 -2.39
CA ALA A 189 -2.17 -27.61 -2.87
C ALA A 189 -2.93 -26.49 -2.13
N ILE A 190 -3.67 -25.67 -2.87
CA ILE A 190 -4.46 -24.56 -2.34
C ILE A 190 -5.93 -24.99 -2.36
N THR A 191 -6.62 -24.78 -1.25
CA THR A 191 -8.08 -24.85 -1.12
C THR A 191 -8.57 -23.67 -0.30
N GLY A 192 -9.80 -23.22 -0.53
CA GLY A 192 -10.34 -22.09 0.24
C GLY A 192 -11.58 -21.48 -0.37
N THR A 193 -11.88 -20.27 0.06
CA THR A 193 -12.98 -19.48 -0.48
C THR A 193 -12.57 -18.02 -0.58
N GLU A 194 -13.17 -17.30 -1.53
CA GLU A 194 -12.98 -15.88 -1.74
C GLU A 194 -14.29 -15.14 -1.99
N ASP A 195 -14.24 -13.85 -1.80
CA ASP A 195 -15.19 -12.89 -2.32
C ASP A 195 -14.47 -12.07 -3.40
N PHE A 196 -15.04 -12.04 -4.60
CA PHE A 196 -14.44 -11.41 -5.76
C PHE A 196 -15.39 -10.35 -6.32
N LEU A 197 -14.93 -9.13 -6.37
CA LEU A 197 -15.64 -8.00 -6.94
C LEU A 197 -14.95 -7.58 -8.24
N SER A 198 -15.65 -7.63 -9.34
CA SER A 198 -15.14 -7.21 -10.64
C SER A 198 -16.18 -6.37 -11.36
N LEU A 199 -15.80 -5.17 -11.77
CA LEU A 199 -16.65 -4.25 -12.53
C LEU A 199 -18.06 -4.11 -11.91
N GLY A 200 -18.15 -3.99 -10.59
CA GLY A 200 -19.41 -3.86 -9.84
C GLY A 200 -20.23 -5.16 -9.71
N LEU A 201 -19.68 -6.30 -10.12
CA LEU A 201 -20.30 -7.61 -9.94
C LEU A 201 -19.60 -8.37 -8.81
N LEU A 202 -20.30 -8.49 -7.70
CA LEU A 202 -19.81 -9.28 -6.57
C LEU A 202 -20.16 -10.75 -6.72
N SER A 203 -19.14 -11.59 -6.70
CA SER A 203 -19.25 -13.04 -6.57
C SER A 203 -18.77 -13.44 -5.19
N SER A 204 -19.69 -13.91 -4.35
CA SER A 204 -19.42 -14.18 -2.94
C SER A 204 -19.18 -15.64 -2.68
N ASN A 205 -18.26 -15.92 -1.75
CA ASN A 205 -17.97 -17.25 -1.24
C ASN A 205 -17.64 -18.26 -2.36
N LEU A 206 -16.87 -17.82 -3.34
CA LEU A 206 -16.40 -18.66 -4.43
C LEU A 206 -15.37 -19.67 -3.89
N ALA A 207 -15.49 -20.92 -4.30
CA ALA A 207 -14.49 -21.92 -3.96
C ALA A 207 -13.19 -21.68 -4.73
N ILE A 208 -12.08 -21.70 -4.02
CA ILE A 208 -10.73 -21.66 -4.59
C ILE A 208 -10.12 -23.06 -4.49
N THR A 209 -9.57 -23.54 -5.58
CA THR A 209 -8.71 -24.73 -5.61
C THR A 209 -7.54 -24.50 -6.55
N SER A 210 -6.39 -25.11 -6.28
CA SER A 210 -5.27 -25.06 -7.23
C SER A 210 -5.45 -26.08 -8.35
N ALA A 211 -5.25 -25.62 -9.59
CA ALA A 211 -5.07 -26.52 -10.74
C ALA A 211 -3.61 -27.01 -10.80
N VAL A 212 -2.66 -26.12 -10.44
CA VAL A 212 -1.24 -26.46 -10.25
C VAL A 212 -0.83 -26.00 -8.87
N SER A 213 -0.33 -26.93 -8.06
CA SER A 213 0.17 -26.64 -6.72
C SER A 213 1.25 -25.57 -6.72
N MET A 214 1.39 -24.87 -5.60
CA MET A 214 2.51 -23.96 -5.39
C MET A 214 3.83 -24.70 -5.58
N SER A 215 4.69 -24.20 -6.47
CA SER A 215 6.07 -24.71 -6.58
C SER A 215 6.84 -24.40 -5.30
N ALA A 216 7.93 -25.09 -5.04
CA ALA A 216 8.91 -24.60 -4.07
C ALA A 216 9.41 -23.22 -4.55
N PRO A 217 9.67 -22.27 -3.63
CA PRO A 217 10.26 -20.99 -3.99
C PRO A 217 11.71 -21.18 -4.45
N ASP A 218 12.20 -20.34 -5.30
CA ASP A 218 13.61 -20.23 -5.64
C ASP A 218 14.40 -19.87 -4.38
N GLY A 219 15.41 -20.67 -4.05
CA GLY A 219 16.22 -20.49 -2.84
C GLY A 219 17.06 -19.21 -2.81
N ALA A 220 17.25 -18.53 -3.97
CA ALA A 220 17.99 -17.29 -4.06
C ALA A 220 17.12 -16.03 -3.92
N ASN A 221 15.83 -16.11 -4.28
CA ASN A 221 14.97 -14.92 -4.35
C ASN A 221 13.55 -15.11 -3.78
N GLY A 222 13.19 -16.33 -3.35
CA GLY A 222 11.90 -16.62 -2.74
C GLY A 222 10.72 -16.61 -3.71
N ARG A 223 10.96 -16.54 -5.04
CA ARG A 223 9.91 -16.54 -6.06
C ARG A 223 9.47 -17.95 -6.39
N GLY A 224 8.17 -18.17 -6.42
CA GLY A 224 7.55 -19.40 -6.90
C GLY A 224 6.31 -19.12 -7.74
N THR A 225 5.55 -20.17 -8.09
CA THR A 225 4.37 -20.07 -8.94
C THR A 225 3.24 -20.96 -8.44
N PHE A 226 1.99 -20.59 -8.77
CA PHE A 226 0.80 -21.42 -8.64
C PHE A 226 -0.24 -21.08 -9.69
N THR A 227 -1.18 -21.97 -9.92
CA THR A 227 -2.32 -21.73 -10.83
C THR A 227 -3.59 -22.23 -10.17
N LEU A 228 -4.63 -21.41 -10.15
CA LEU A 228 -5.95 -21.75 -9.64
C LEU A 228 -6.79 -22.47 -10.67
N SER A 229 -7.87 -23.12 -10.24
CA SER A 229 -8.75 -23.91 -11.10
C SER A 229 -9.58 -23.08 -12.07
N ASP A 230 -9.73 -21.78 -11.82
CA ASP A 230 -10.32 -20.80 -12.74
C ASP A 230 -9.38 -20.40 -13.89
N GLY A 231 -8.14 -20.86 -13.90
CA GLY A 231 -7.10 -20.54 -14.87
C GLY A 231 -6.19 -19.38 -14.47
N SER A 232 -6.48 -18.67 -13.39
CA SER A 232 -5.63 -17.60 -12.87
C SER A 232 -4.27 -18.15 -12.48
N SER A 233 -3.20 -17.54 -12.96
CA SER A 233 -1.82 -17.98 -12.74
C SER A 233 -0.98 -16.85 -12.13
N PHE A 234 -0.23 -17.19 -11.08
CA PHE A 234 0.48 -16.21 -10.27
C PHE A 234 1.96 -16.57 -10.07
N ASN A 235 2.80 -15.55 -10.00
CA ASN A 235 4.06 -15.60 -9.28
C ASN A 235 3.80 -15.24 -7.82
N TYR A 236 4.47 -15.89 -6.88
CA TYR A 236 4.48 -15.49 -5.48
C TYR A 236 5.91 -15.25 -5.00
N TYR A 237 6.05 -14.46 -3.94
CA TYR A 237 7.32 -14.00 -3.39
C TYR A 237 7.26 -14.07 -1.88
N VAL A 238 8.03 -14.99 -1.31
CA VAL A 238 8.05 -15.21 0.14
C VAL A 238 8.67 -14.01 0.85
N VAL A 239 7.96 -13.44 1.81
CA VAL A 239 8.50 -12.46 2.76
C VAL A 239 9.08 -13.21 3.97
N ASN A 240 8.26 -14.07 4.57
CA ASN A 240 8.64 -14.97 5.67
C ASN A 240 7.68 -16.17 5.69
N SER A 241 7.80 -17.06 6.66
CA SER A 241 6.93 -18.26 6.76
C SER A 241 5.44 -17.96 6.92
N GLY A 242 5.08 -16.75 7.32
CA GLY A 242 3.69 -16.32 7.54
C GLY A 242 3.20 -15.26 6.55
N LYS A 243 4.01 -14.88 5.55
CA LYS A 243 3.61 -13.84 4.58
C LYS A 243 4.27 -14.03 3.23
N PHE A 244 3.50 -13.81 2.17
CA PHE A 244 4.00 -13.73 0.81
C PHE A 244 3.19 -12.71 -0.01
N HIS A 245 3.84 -12.09 -0.99
CA HIS A 245 3.17 -11.33 -2.05
C HIS A 245 2.91 -12.21 -3.24
N PHE A 246 1.98 -11.82 -4.09
CA PHE A 246 1.74 -12.50 -5.37
C PHE A 246 1.27 -11.51 -6.44
N MET A 247 1.57 -11.82 -7.68
CA MET A 247 1.07 -11.06 -8.83
C MET A 247 0.69 -11.97 -9.99
N SER A 248 -0.28 -11.53 -10.77
CA SER A 248 -0.74 -12.27 -11.95
C SER A 248 0.36 -12.37 -13.01
N ARG A 249 0.40 -13.51 -13.67
CA ARG A 249 1.31 -13.79 -14.78
C ARG A 249 0.70 -13.55 -16.14
N ILE A 250 -0.62 -13.64 -16.26
CA ILE A 250 -1.33 -13.65 -17.55
C ILE A 250 -2.71 -13.04 -17.35
N GLY A 251 -3.09 -12.13 -18.25
CA GLY A 251 -4.46 -11.70 -18.46
C GLY A 251 -5.02 -10.69 -17.45
N SER A 252 -4.28 -10.37 -16.38
CA SER A 252 -4.67 -9.34 -15.43
C SER A 252 -3.46 -8.61 -14.84
N LEU A 253 -3.70 -7.48 -14.21
CA LEU A 253 -2.67 -6.69 -13.49
C LEU A 253 -2.78 -6.91 -11.98
N GLU A 254 -3.33 -8.05 -11.58
CA GLU A 254 -3.62 -8.32 -10.18
C GLU A 254 -2.35 -8.49 -9.37
N ILE A 255 -2.28 -7.77 -8.27
CA ILE A 255 -1.24 -7.88 -7.25
C ILE A 255 -1.88 -8.01 -5.88
N GLY A 256 -1.28 -8.80 -5.00
CA GLY A 256 -1.84 -9.05 -3.68
C GLY A 256 -0.82 -9.54 -2.68
N GLN A 257 -1.34 -9.75 -1.48
CA GLN A 257 -0.59 -10.32 -0.37
C GLN A 257 -1.43 -11.35 0.39
N ALA A 258 -0.77 -12.32 0.98
CA ALA A 258 -1.36 -13.31 1.86
C ALA A 258 -0.61 -13.36 3.19
N GLU A 259 -1.35 -13.39 4.29
CA GLU A 259 -0.80 -13.48 5.64
C GLU A 259 -1.39 -14.66 6.39
N ALA A 260 -0.56 -15.34 7.19
CA ALA A 260 -0.98 -16.47 7.98
C ALA A 260 -2.13 -16.08 8.93
N GLN A 261 -3.22 -16.83 8.84
CA GLN A 261 -4.35 -16.64 9.72
C GLN A 261 -4.07 -17.20 11.11
N THR A 262 -4.20 -16.37 12.13
CA THR A 262 -3.89 -16.75 13.52
C THR A 262 -5.01 -16.31 14.48
N GLY A 263 -5.13 -16.96 15.64
CA GLY A 263 -6.05 -16.56 16.70
C GLY A 263 -7.51 -16.99 16.50
N GLY A 264 -7.79 -17.85 15.53
CA GLY A 264 -9.11 -18.48 15.38
C GLY A 264 -9.41 -19.53 16.48
N PRO A 265 -10.67 -20.00 16.63
CA PRO A 265 -11.82 -19.65 15.80
C PRO A 265 -12.34 -18.23 16.08
N PHE A 266 -12.83 -17.55 15.04
CA PHE A 266 -13.38 -16.21 15.12
C PHE A 266 -14.90 -16.25 15.33
N SER A 267 -15.43 -15.23 16.00
CA SER A 267 -16.87 -15.02 16.22
C SER A 267 -17.16 -13.54 16.40
N ALA A 268 -18.42 -13.16 16.52
CA ALA A 268 -18.78 -11.75 16.79
C ALA A 268 -18.04 -11.18 18.02
N ALA A 269 -17.80 -11.98 19.05
CA ALA A 269 -17.06 -11.57 20.23
C ALA A 269 -15.56 -11.32 19.98
N THR A 270 -15.01 -11.71 18.83
CA THR A 270 -13.64 -11.36 18.41
C THR A 270 -13.48 -9.85 18.22
N LEU A 271 -14.54 -9.20 17.67
CA LEU A 271 -14.62 -7.74 17.62
C LEU A 271 -15.20 -7.25 18.96
N ALA A 272 -14.37 -7.25 20.00
CA ALA A 272 -14.79 -7.14 21.39
C ALA A 272 -15.53 -5.83 21.73
N ASN A 273 -16.30 -5.87 22.81
CA ASN A 273 -17.09 -4.73 23.28
C ASN A 273 -16.25 -3.49 23.61
N ASN A 274 -16.70 -2.34 23.13
CA ASN A 274 -16.02 -1.04 23.22
C ASN A 274 -14.62 -1.00 22.55
N ASN A 275 -14.29 -1.95 21.71
CA ASN A 275 -13.10 -1.85 20.89
C ASN A 275 -13.39 -1.01 19.65
N SER A 276 -12.47 -0.11 19.35
CA SER A 276 -12.48 0.67 18.12
C SER A 276 -11.53 0.05 17.10
N TYR A 277 -11.95 0.09 15.84
CA TYR A 277 -11.17 -0.39 14.69
C TYR A 277 -11.00 0.73 13.70
N VAL A 278 -9.78 0.97 13.28
CA VAL A 278 -9.45 1.97 12.28
C VAL A 278 -9.28 1.28 10.94
N PHE A 279 -9.87 1.84 9.91
CA PHE A 279 -9.80 1.31 8.55
C PHE A 279 -9.31 2.35 7.55
N GLY A 280 -8.75 1.87 6.47
CA GLY A 280 -8.46 2.60 5.25
C GLY A 280 -8.73 1.73 4.04
N SER A 281 -9.25 2.35 2.97
CA SER A 281 -9.52 1.69 1.70
C SER A 281 -9.21 2.60 0.53
N SER A 282 -8.97 1.96 -0.61
CA SER A 282 -8.82 2.60 -1.90
C SER A 282 -9.53 1.79 -2.98
N GLY A 283 -9.87 2.45 -4.07
CA GLY A 283 -10.54 1.80 -5.18
C GLY A 283 -11.03 2.77 -6.23
N ASP A 284 -11.89 2.25 -7.10
CA ASP A 284 -12.48 2.99 -8.22
C ASP A 284 -14.01 2.84 -8.25
N THR A 285 -14.71 3.93 -8.55
CA THR A 285 -16.18 3.94 -8.60
C THR A 285 -16.74 3.80 -9.99
N SER A 286 -15.91 3.79 -11.01
CA SER A 286 -16.37 3.87 -12.39
C SER A 286 -16.14 2.59 -13.18
N LEU A 287 -17.23 2.07 -13.70
CA LEU A 287 -17.22 1.05 -14.76
C LEU A 287 -16.88 1.63 -16.16
N SER A 288 -16.69 2.95 -16.27
CA SER A 288 -16.56 3.64 -17.57
C SER A 288 -15.61 4.85 -17.58
N GLY A 289 -14.80 5.03 -16.55
CA GLY A 289 -13.82 6.11 -16.43
C GLY A 289 -13.40 6.27 -14.98
N SER A 290 -12.12 6.25 -14.74
CA SER A 290 -11.51 6.17 -13.41
C SER A 290 -11.94 7.33 -12.50
N VAL A 291 -12.76 7.01 -11.53
CA VAL A 291 -13.12 7.90 -10.44
C VAL A 291 -12.66 7.22 -9.16
N ALA A 292 -11.50 7.64 -8.69
CA ALA A 292 -10.93 7.08 -7.48
C ALA A 292 -11.84 7.30 -6.26
N ILE A 293 -11.84 6.34 -5.37
CA ILE A 293 -12.44 6.44 -4.04
C ILE A 293 -11.40 6.11 -2.99
N HIS A 294 -11.30 6.96 -1.98
CA HIS A 294 -10.49 6.69 -0.80
C HIS A 294 -11.30 6.95 0.44
N SER A 295 -11.27 6.02 1.38
CA SER A 295 -11.91 6.20 2.67
C SER A 295 -10.99 5.84 3.83
N ALA A 296 -11.16 6.56 4.94
CA ALA A 296 -10.56 6.21 6.21
C ALA A 296 -11.54 6.51 7.34
N GLY A 297 -11.47 5.74 8.39
CA GLY A 297 -12.39 5.93 9.50
C GLY A 297 -12.08 5.09 10.71
N VAL A 298 -12.89 5.31 11.72
CA VAL A 298 -12.91 4.50 12.94
C VAL A 298 -14.33 4.09 13.24
N PHE A 299 -14.54 2.84 13.60
CA PHE A 299 -15.83 2.34 14.11
C PHE A 299 -15.62 1.58 15.43
N THR A 300 -16.63 1.59 16.29
CA THR A 300 -16.59 0.93 17.59
C THR A 300 -17.66 -0.15 17.66
N THR A 301 -17.35 -1.31 18.22
CA THR A 301 -18.20 -2.48 18.28
C THR A 301 -18.69 -2.76 19.70
N ASP A 302 -19.81 -3.48 19.83
CA ASP A 302 -20.35 -3.94 21.13
C ASP A 302 -20.01 -5.40 21.47
N GLY A 303 -19.26 -6.10 20.61
CA GLY A 303 -18.94 -7.52 20.77
C GLY A 303 -20.08 -8.49 20.47
N SER A 304 -21.25 -7.99 20.05
CA SER A 304 -22.48 -8.77 19.88
C SER A 304 -23.13 -8.61 18.50
N GLY A 305 -22.43 -7.96 17.56
CA GLY A 305 -22.90 -7.77 16.18
C GLY A 305 -23.34 -6.33 15.87
N ASN A 306 -23.22 -5.39 16.80
CA ASN A 306 -23.57 -4.00 16.53
C ASN A 306 -22.34 -3.08 16.50
N ILE A 307 -22.42 -2.09 15.63
CA ILE A 307 -21.55 -0.92 15.60
C ILE A 307 -22.24 0.16 16.42
N ILE A 308 -21.53 0.74 17.38
CA ILE A 308 -22.10 1.68 18.36
C ILE A 308 -21.60 3.12 18.21
N GLY A 309 -20.70 3.37 17.26
CA GLY A 309 -20.20 4.73 16.98
C GLY A 309 -18.97 4.73 16.11
N GLY A 310 -18.51 5.94 15.80
CA GLY A 310 -17.29 6.16 15.02
C GLY A 310 -17.35 7.43 14.18
N THR A 311 -16.39 7.56 13.27
CA THR A 311 -16.27 8.69 12.35
C THR A 311 -15.62 8.21 11.05
N VAL A 312 -16.06 8.74 9.91
CA VAL A 312 -15.54 8.40 8.58
C VAL A 312 -15.29 9.67 7.78
N ASP A 313 -14.22 9.69 7.04
CA ASP A 313 -13.97 10.63 5.95
C ASP A 313 -13.76 9.81 4.67
N TYR A 314 -14.39 10.23 3.58
CA TYR A 314 -14.13 9.63 2.28
C TYR A 314 -14.21 10.68 1.16
N VAL A 315 -13.46 10.43 0.11
CA VAL A 315 -13.43 11.24 -1.10
C VAL A 315 -13.76 10.34 -2.28
N GLN A 316 -14.64 10.81 -3.12
CA GLN A 316 -15.09 10.12 -4.31
C GLN A 316 -15.40 11.16 -5.38
N ASP A 317 -14.77 11.09 -6.56
CA ASP A 317 -14.99 12.03 -7.67
C ASP A 317 -14.88 13.50 -7.20
N ALA A 318 -13.79 13.82 -6.52
CA ALA A 318 -13.56 15.11 -5.87
C ALA A 318 -14.69 15.57 -4.92
N THR A 319 -15.65 14.69 -4.62
CA THR A 319 -16.69 14.95 -3.63
C THR A 319 -16.22 14.55 -2.26
N VAL A 320 -16.04 15.56 -1.41
CA VAL A 320 -15.57 15.38 -0.03
C VAL A 320 -16.72 15.09 0.90
N ASN A 321 -16.62 14.00 1.65
CA ASN A 321 -17.51 13.65 2.74
C ASN A 321 -16.72 13.58 4.03
N SER A 322 -16.64 14.71 4.72
CA SER A 322 -15.75 14.90 5.85
C SER A 322 -16.45 14.75 7.18
N ASN A 323 -15.76 14.11 8.13
CA ASN A 323 -16.17 14.00 9.53
C ASN A 323 -17.61 13.46 9.74
N LEU A 324 -17.99 12.48 8.92
CA LEU A 324 -19.31 11.85 9.04
C LEU A 324 -19.36 11.00 10.31
N THR A 325 -20.38 11.22 11.13
CA THR A 325 -20.59 10.41 12.32
C THR A 325 -21.13 9.04 11.95
N VAL A 326 -20.51 7.98 12.42
CA VAL A 326 -21.08 6.63 12.43
C VAL A 326 -22.12 6.60 13.55
N SER A 327 -23.41 6.68 13.21
CA SER A 327 -24.50 6.69 14.18
C SER A 327 -24.89 5.28 14.65
N GLY A 328 -24.37 4.25 14.01
CA GLY A 328 -24.59 2.84 14.30
C GLY A 328 -24.24 1.94 13.14
N GLY A 329 -24.73 0.72 13.19
CA GLY A 329 -24.52 -0.27 12.14
C GLY A 329 -24.54 -1.69 12.67
N THR A 330 -24.23 -2.64 11.82
CA THR A 330 -24.17 -4.06 12.18
C THR A 330 -22.95 -4.71 11.59
N TYR A 331 -22.48 -5.78 12.25
CA TYR A 331 -21.51 -6.68 11.68
C TYR A 331 -21.91 -8.13 11.95
N THR A 332 -21.44 -9.03 11.11
CA THR A 332 -21.55 -10.48 11.32
C THR A 332 -20.16 -11.09 11.26
N LEU A 333 -19.92 -12.07 12.11
CA LEU A 333 -18.71 -12.91 12.07
C LEU A 333 -19.08 -14.29 12.59
N PRO A 334 -19.60 -15.17 11.69
CA PRO A 334 -20.06 -16.51 12.06
C PRO A 334 -18.92 -17.38 12.62
N ALA A 335 -19.16 -18.09 13.71
CA ALA A 335 -18.15 -18.92 14.39
C ALA A 335 -17.53 -20.00 13.50
N ASN A 336 -18.22 -20.46 12.46
CA ASN A 336 -17.74 -21.48 11.52
C ASN A 336 -17.37 -20.88 10.15
N GLY A 337 -17.25 -19.56 10.04
CA GLY A 337 -17.04 -18.86 8.77
C GLY A 337 -15.57 -18.70 8.37
N GLY A 338 -14.62 -19.36 9.02
CA GLY A 338 -13.19 -19.22 8.68
C GLY A 338 -12.63 -17.81 8.88
N GLY A 339 -13.36 -16.95 9.61
CA GLY A 339 -12.99 -15.54 9.78
C GLY A 339 -13.67 -14.60 8.79
N ARG A 340 -14.52 -15.08 7.90
CA ARG A 340 -15.34 -14.26 7.00
C ARG A 340 -16.48 -13.59 7.74
N GLY A 341 -16.66 -12.30 7.52
CA GLY A 341 -17.73 -11.50 8.11
C GLY A 341 -18.22 -10.40 7.18
N THR A 342 -19.21 -9.65 7.65
CA THR A 342 -19.74 -8.46 6.96
C THR A 342 -19.84 -7.29 7.91
N ILE A 343 -19.66 -6.06 7.40
CA ILE A 343 -19.86 -4.81 8.12
C ILE A 343 -20.78 -3.91 7.30
N ASN A 344 -21.73 -3.26 8.00
CA ASN A 344 -22.57 -2.21 7.44
C ASN A 344 -22.58 -1.03 8.41
N LEU A 345 -22.02 0.12 7.99
CA LEU A 345 -21.98 1.34 8.78
C LEU A 345 -23.18 2.22 8.43
N THR A 346 -23.84 2.78 9.44
CA THR A 346 -24.87 3.79 9.28
C THR A 346 -24.27 5.16 9.59
N LEU A 347 -24.21 6.03 8.57
CA LEU A 347 -23.61 7.36 8.69
C LEU A 347 -24.69 8.43 8.88
N SER A 348 -24.37 9.53 9.55
CA SER A 348 -25.26 10.69 9.75
C SER A 348 -25.48 11.52 8.48
N GLY A 349 -24.77 11.24 7.42
CA GLY A 349 -24.84 11.86 6.10
C GLY A 349 -23.92 11.08 5.16
N GLY A 350 -24.22 11.09 3.86
CA GLY A 350 -23.49 10.23 2.92
C GLY A 350 -23.74 8.73 3.15
N SER A 351 -23.03 7.91 2.42
CA SER A 351 -23.04 6.44 2.60
C SER A 351 -21.75 5.85 2.06
N ILE A 352 -21.28 4.81 2.72
CA ILE A 352 -20.26 3.91 2.19
C ILE A 352 -20.88 2.54 1.95
N SER A 353 -20.33 1.80 1.00
CA SER A 353 -20.84 0.46 0.69
C SER A 353 -20.68 -0.48 1.89
N PRO A 354 -21.63 -1.42 2.13
CA PRO A 354 -21.37 -2.53 3.03
C PRO A 354 -20.10 -3.26 2.63
N GLN A 355 -19.41 -3.86 3.60
CA GLN A 355 -18.11 -4.49 3.37
C GLN A 355 -18.14 -5.96 3.74
N ILE A 356 -17.42 -6.78 3.00
CA ILE A 356 -17.12 -8.16 3.34
C ILE A 356 -15.68 -8.20 3.80
N PHE A 357 -15.43 -8.82 4.96
CA PHE A 357 -14.08 -8.89 5.51
C PHE A 357 -13.65 -10.32 5.86
N TRP A 358 -12.33 -10.51 5.94
CA TRP A 358 -11.69 -11.74 6.37
C TRP A 358 -10.66 -11.43 7.45
N MET A 359 -10.82 -12.05 8.63
CA MET A 359 -9.91 -11.86 9.77
C MET A 359 -8.56 -12.50 9.49
N VAL A 360 -7.51 -11.70 9.51
CA VAL A 360 -6.11 -12.19 9.53
C VAL A 360 -5.78 -12.73 10.92
N ASN A 361 -6.20 -11.98 11.94
CA ASN A 361 -6.08 -12.36 13.35
C ASN A 361 -7.15 -11.64 14.18
N GLY A 362 -7.13 -11.78 15.51
CA GLY A 362 -8.13 -11.17 16.40
C GLY A 362 -8.18 -9.64 16.37
N THR A 363 -7.23 -8.98 15.71
CA THR A 363 -7.10 -7.51 15.71
C THR A 363 -7.05 -6.89 14.31
N ARG A 364 -6.98 -7.68 13.25
CA ARG A 364 -6.80 -7.19 11.87
C ARG A 364 -7.57 -8.02 10.86
N ALA A 365 -8.12 -7.36 9.86
CA ALA A 365 -8.78 -8.00 8.73
C ALA A 365 -8.52 -7.25 7.41
N TYR A 366 -8.62 -7.97 6.31
CA TYR A 366 -8.78 -7.44 4.97
C TYR A 366 -10.26 -7.38 4.62
N PHE A 367 -10.65 -6.40 3.82
CA PHE A 367 -12.04 -6.28 3.37
C PHE A 367 -12.14 -5.80 1.92
N LEU A 368 -13.30 -6.04 1.32
CA LEU A 368 -13.70 -5.43 0.07
C LEU A 368 -15.13 -4.86 0.19
N ALA A 369 -15.44 -3.87 -0.63
CA ALA A 369 -16.77 -3.29 -0.68
C ALA A 369 -17.75 -4.27 -1.33
N ASN A 370 -18.92 -4.44 -0.70
CA ASN A 370 -20.07 -5.11 -1.31
C ASN A 370 -20.88 -4.07 -2.11
N SER A 371 -20.35 -3.71 -3.27
CA SER A 371 -20.88 -2.61 -4.09
C SER A 371 -21.12 -3.06 -5.53
N THR A 372 -22.16 -2.49 -6.13
CA THR A 372 -22.40 -2.59 -7.58
C THR A 372 -21.87 -1.38 -8.36
N ALA A 373 -21.28 -0.41 -7.66
CA ALA A 373 -20.87 0.86 -8.23
C ALA A 373 -19.38 1.19 -7.99
N ALA A 374 -18.70 0.39 -7.18
CA ALA A 374 -17.29 0.61 -6.85
C ALA A 374 -16.54 -0.71 -6.74
N VAL A 375 -15.28 -0.70 -7.09
CA VAL A 375 -14.30 -1.73 -6.76
C VAL A 375 -13.38 -1.14 -5.71
N GLU A 376 -13.51 -1.56 -4.46
CA GLU A 376 -12.80 -0.97 -3.33
C GLU A 376 -12.36 -2.07 -2.38
N ASP A 377 -11.12 -2.05 -1.96
CA ASP A 377 -10.59 -2.92 -0.91
C ASP A 377 -9.80 -2.15 0.15
N GLY A 378 -9.60 -2.80 1.28
CA GLY A 378 -8.92 -2.15 2.39
C GLY A 378 -8.48 -3.07 3.50
N THR A 379 -8.11 -2.44 4.59
CA THR A 379 -7.70 -3.10 5.83
C THR A 379 -8.32 -2.38 7.01
N PHE A 380 -8.79 -3.10 8.01
CA PHE A 380 -9.02 -2.52 9.32
C PHE A 380 -8.18 -3.19 10.40
N SER A 381 -7.84 -2.41 11.42
CA SER A 381 -7.04 -2.85 12.56
C SER A 381 -7.59 -2.32 13.87
N LEU A 382 -7.45 -3.12 14.93
CA LEU A 382 -7.79 -2.69 16.29
C LEU A 382 -7.02 -1.43 16.65
N GLN A 383 -7.73 -0.42 17.14
CA GLN A 383 -7.15 0.81 17.63
C GLN A 383 -6.52 0.59 19.01
N SER A 384 -5.28 1.01 19.17
CA SER A 384 -4.54 0.96 20.43
C SER A 384 -4.02 2.34 20.83
N GLY A 385 -4.02 2.64 22.12
CA GLY A 385 -3.47 3.89 22.65
C GLY A 385 -4.45 5.07 22.72
N ALA A 386 -5.71 4.89 22.34
CA ALA A 386 -6.73 5.93 22.57
C ALA A 386 -7.01 6.12 24.08
N PRO A 387 -7.38 7.34 24.54
CA PRO A 387 -7.58 8.55 23.74
C PRO A 387 -6.28 9.21 23.30
N PHE A 388 -6.23 9.65 22.05
CA PHE A 388 -5.06 10.34 21.50
C PHE A 388 -5.11 11.84 21.86
N THR A 389 -3.96 12.42 22.18
CA THR A 389 -3.85 13.84 22.54
C THR A 389 -2.79 14.60 21.77
N ALA A 390 -1.85 13.90 21.14
CA ALA A 390 -0.77 14.48 20.35
C ALA A 390 -0.22 13.45 19.37
N LEU A 391 0.38 13.94 18.31
CA LEU A 391 1.31 13.19 17.45
C LEU A 391 2.72 13.44 18.03
N SER A 392 3.40 12.40 18.44
CA SER A 392 4.64 12.52 19.24
C SER A 392 5.90 12.09 18.51
N SER A 393 5.77 11.40 17.38
CA SER A 393 6.90 10.81 16.67
C SER A 393 6.76 11.04 15.17
N GLN A 394 7.89 11.00 14.49
CA GLN A 394 7.97 10.99 13.04
C GLN A 394 7.32 9.73 12.47
N ALA A 395 6.63 9.87 11.36
CA ALA A 395 6.02 8.76 10.64
C ALA A 395 6.42 8.79 9.16
N ALA A 396 6.76 7.65 8.62
CA ALA A 396 6.85 7.42 7.18
C ALA A 396 5.44 7.29 6.60
N PHE A 397 5.22 7.78 5.39
CA PHE A 397 3.93 7.65 4.71
C PHE A 397 4.09 7.36 3.22
N VAL A 398 3.06 6.78 2.64
CA VAL A 398 2.82 6.67 1.21
C VAL A 398 1.38 7.05 0.91
N MET A 399 1.16 7.76 -0.18
CA MET A 399 -0.17 8.13 -0.68
C MET A 399 -0.18 7.97 -2.20
N ASP A 400 -1.29 7.51 -2.71
CA ASP A 400 -1.57 7.38 -4.14
C ASP A 400 -2.98 7.82 -4.47
N GLY A 401 -3.23 8.10 -5.72
CA GLY A 401 -4.55 8.45 -6.21
C GLY A 401 -4.56 9.48 -7.32
N PHE A 402 -5.69 10.13 -7.47
CA PHE A 402 -5.95 11.07 -8.56
C PHE A 402 -6.29 12.46 -8.01
N ASP A 403 -5.60 13.47 -8.56
CA ASP A 403 -5.92 14.90 -8.37
C ASP A 403 -6.31 15.43 -9.76
N VAL A 404 -5.60 16.36 -10.33
CA VAL A 404 -5.71 16.73 -11.75
C VAL A 404 -5.05 15.70 -12.67
N ALA A 405 -4.28 14.79 -12.08
CA ALA A 405 -3.56 13.68 -12.69
C ALA A 405 -3.22 12.66 -11.61
N TYR A 406 -2.79 11.46 -11.98
CA TYR A 406 -2.25 10.48 -11.04
C TYR A 406 -1.07 11.06 -10.28
N LYS A 407 -1.07 10.85 -8.96
CA LYS A 407 -0.10 11.44 -8.05
C LYS A 407 0.25 10.47 -6.93
N ASP A 408 1.52 10.12 -6.87
CA ASP A 408 2.09 9.33 -5.79
C ASP A 408 2.99 10.20 -4.91
N ARG A 409 2.99 9.91 -3.62
CA ARG A 409 3.81 10.61 -2.62
C ARG A 409 4.40 9.64 -1.64
N VAL A 410 5.65 9.86 -1.29
CA VAL A 410 6.33 9.15 -0.19
C VAL A 410 7.14 10.15 0.63
N GLY A 411 7.23 9.95 1.93
CA GLY A 411 8.03 10.84 2.75
C GLY A 411 7.78 10.71 4.24
N LEU A 412 8.08 11.81 4.94
CA LEU A 412 8.03 11.89 6.39
C LEU A 412 7.06 12.96 6.87
N PHE A 413 6.19 12.57 7.78
CA PHE A 413 5.41 13.48 8.59
C PHE A 413 6.14 13.70 9.92
N LYS A 414 6.52 14.95 10.19
CA LYS A 414 7.29 15.34 11.37
C LYS A 414 6.44 16.26 12.26
N PRO A 415 5.76 15.73 13.30
CA PRO A 415 4.96 16.54 14.21
C PRO A 415 5.83 17.52 15.00
N THR A 416 5.25 18.68 15.28
CA THR A 416 5.81 19.70 16.19
C THR A 416 4.76 20.04 17.23
N SER A 417 5.07 20.90 18.21
CA SER A 417 4.09 21.32 19.19
C SER A 417 2.95 22.11 18.53
N GLY A 418 1.81 21.45 18.29
CA GLY A 418 0.60 22.04 17.68
C GLY A 418 0.64 22.20 16.16
N GLY A 419 1.68 21.72 15.51
CA GLY A 419 1.83 21.75 14.08
C GLY A 419 2.66 20.59 13.53
N PHE A 420 3.00 20.66 12.27
CA PHE A 420 3.85 19.67 11.63
C PHE A 420 4.72 20.33 10.55
N ASN A 421 5.81 19.68 10.23
CA ASN A 421 6.62 19.95 9.05
C ASN A 421 6.67 18.71 8.17
N TRP A 422 6.35 18.89 6.90
CA TRP A 422 6.63 17.95 5.83
C TRP A 422 7.92 18.31 5.12
N ASN A 423 8.45 19.45 5.50
CA ASN A 423 9.68 20.00 4.98
C ASN A 423 10.59 20.40 6.13
N GLN A 424 11.50 19.55 6.49
CA GLN A 424 12.68 19.98 7.23
C GLN A 424 13.89 19.71 6.38
N ALA A 425 14.47 20.79 5.89
CA ALA A 425 15.67 20.80 5.07
C ALA A 425 15.59 19.82 3.89
N ALA A 426 15.33 20.33 2.73
CA ALA A 426 15.39 19.67 1.43
C ALA A 426 14.88 18.21 1.43
N ASN A 427 13.72 17.98 0.87
CA ASN A 427 13.21 16.64 0.52
C ASN A 427 12.60 15.84 1.68
N SER A 428 11.65 16.39 2.40
CA SER A 428 10.90 15.60 3.38
C SER A 428 9.82 14.73 2.77
N PHE A 429 9.43 14.94 1.53
CA PHE A 429 8.69 13.98 0.75
C PHE A 429 8.89 14.17 -0.76
N ASP A 430 8.82 13.09 -1.48
CA ASP A 430 8.90 13.01 -2.93
C ASP A 430 7.51 12.85 -3.51
N VAL A 431 7.27 13.50 -4.64
CA VAL A 431 6.01 13.46 -5.38
C VAL A 431 6.32 13.09 -6.80
N ASN A 432 5.61 12.12 -7.34
CA ASN A 432 5.54 11.91 -8.77
C ASN A 432 4.14 12.28 -9.25
N LEU A 433 4.01 13.36 -9.97
CA LEU A 433 2.78 13.81 -10.59
C LEU A 433 2.83 13.45 -12.07
N PHE A 434 2.19 12.33 -12.41
CA PHE A 434 2.04 11.85 -13.77
C PHE A 434 3.36 11.90 -14.57
N GLY A 435 4.42 11.26 -14.05
CA GLY A 435 5.74 11.22 -14.67
C GLY A 435 6.55 12.51 -14.56
N ASN A 436 6.21 13.42 -13.65
CA ASN A 436 6.98 14.62 -13.33
C ASN A 436 7.46 14.55 -11.87
N PRO A 437 8.54 13.83 -11.58
CA PRO A 437 9.03 13.69 -10.22
C PRO A 437 9.53 15.03 -9.68
N THR A 438 9.13 15.35 -8.46
CA THR A 438 9.58 16.53 -7.74
C THR A 438 9.78 16.19 -6.27
N ALA A 439 10.70 16.92 -5.63
CA ALA A 439 10.79 16.92 -4.19
C ALA A 439 10.13 18.19 -3.68
N THR A 440 9.24 18.06 -2.72
CA THR A 440 8.54 19.20 -2.14
C THR A 440 8.41 19.06 -0.64
N GLY A 441 7.98 20.11 0.01
CA GLY A 441 7.73 20.11 1.43
C GLY A 441 6.77 21.23 1.80
N THR A 442 6.08 21.02 2.90
CA THR A 442 5.12 21.98 3.41
C THR A 442 5.04 21.87 4.94
N SER A 443 4.35 22.81 5.54
CA SER A 443 4.08 22.82 6.97
C SER A 443 2.62 23.14 7.21
N GLY A 444 2.15 22.92 8.39
CA GLY A 444 0.77 23.21 8.75
C GLY A 444 0.49 23.01 10.23
N THR A 445 -0.80 22.98 10.53
CA THR A 445 -1.31 22.71 11.86
C THR A 445 -2.20 21.47 11.84
N TYR A 446 -2.36 20.82 12.99
CA TYR A 446 -3.30 19.72 13.13
C TYR A 446 -4.15 19.84 14.38
N GLN A 447 -5.32 19.24 14.33
CA GLN A 447 -6.19 19.04 15.47
C GLN A 447 -6.48 17.55 15.61
N ILE A 448 -6.32 17.02 16.82
CA ILE A 448 -6.55 15.61 17.11
C ILE A 448 -7.80 15.44 17.96
N SER A 449 -8.66 14.53 17.56
CA SER A 449 -9.81 14.08 18.34
C SER A 449 -9.45 12.86 19.18
N SER A 450 -10.11 12.67 20.29
CA SER A 450 -9.85 11.56 21.22
C SER A 450 -9.99 10.17 20.57
N ASN A 451 -10.81 10.05 19.53
CA ASN A 451 -11.00 8.82 18.75
C ASN A 451 -9.89 8.58 17.70
N GLY A 452 -8.88 9.46 17.63
CA GLY A 452 -7.77 9.31 16.71
C GLY A 452 -7.93 9.94 15.33
N ARG A 453 -9.04 10.65 15.05
CA ARG A 453 -9.13 11.48 13.85
C ARG A 453 -8.25 12.72 14.01
N VAL A 454 -7.37 12.95 13.05
CA VAL A 454 -6.46 14.10 13.00
C VAL A 454 -6.79 14.91 11.76
N ALA A 455 -7.37 16.07 11.95
CA ALA A 455 -7.62 17.02 10.86
C ALA A 455 -6.38 17.90 10.67
N VAL A 456 -5.85 17.93 9.46
CA VAL A 456 -4.60 18.62 9.10
C VAL A 456 -4.92 19.76 8.16
N THR A 457 -4.38 20.94 8.46
CA THR A 457 -4.45 22.11 7.58
C THR A 457 -3.05 22.46 7.11
N VAL A 458 -2.85 22.40 5.80
CA VAL A 458 -1.57 22.70 5.16
C VAL A 458 -1.46 24.19 4.89
N ASN A 459 -0.37 24.82 5.31
CA ASN A 459 -0.18 26.27 5.11
C ASN A 459 -0.08 26.63 3.63
N GLY A 460 -0.95 27.52 3.20
CA GLY A 460 -1.00 28.02 1.81
C GLY A 460 -1.64 27.07 0.80
N VAL A 461 -2.17 25.93 1.26
CA VAL A 461 -2.92 24.98 0.43
C VAL A 461 -4.28 24.78 1.07
N THR A 462 -5.34 24.87 0.30
CA THR A 462 -6.71 24.62 0.76
C THR A 462 -7.01 23.15 1.01
N SER A 463 -6.08 22.28 0.68
CA SER A 463 -6.22 20.82 0.85
C SER A 463 -6.18 20.44 2.32
N SER A 464 -7.19 19.76 2.74
CA SER A 464 -7.27 19.13 4.06
C SER A 464 -6.83 17.68 3.97
N LEU A 465 -5.88 17.31 4.81
CA LEU A 465 -5.54 15.91 5.05
C LEU A 465 -6.19 15.47 6.35
N VAL A 466 -6.69 14.27 6.34
CA VAL A 466 -7.23 13.63 7.53
C VAL A 466 -6.51 12.32 7.78
N PHE A 467 -6.07 12.11 9.02
CA PHE A 467 -5.47 10.86 9.47
C PHE A 467 -6.41 10.17 10.44
N TYR A 468 -6.37 8.85 10.45
CA TYR A 468 -7.01 8.01 11.46
C TYR A 468 -5.97 7.11 12.11
N LEU A 469 -5.75 7.31 13.39
CA LEU A 469 -4.72 6.61 14.16
C LEU A 469 -5.21 5.24 14.60
N SER A 470 -4.60 4.19 14.11
CA SER A 470 -4.75 2.82 14.64
C SER A 470 -3.85 2.57 15.85
N ALA A 471 -2.72 3.26 15.91
CA ALA A 471 -1.80 3.32 17.05
C ALA A 471 -1.10 4.69 17.06
N ALA A 472 -0.21 4.93 18.01
CA ALA A 472 0.61 6.15 18.01
C ALA A 472 1.34 6.31 16.65
N ASN A 473 1.06 7.41 15.96
CA ASN A 473 1.65 7.77 14.65
C ASN A 473 1.60 6.67 13.55
N THR A 474 0.57 5.84 13.61
CA THR A 474 0.33 4.78 12.61
C THR A 474 -1.15 4.75 12.25
N GLY A 475 -1.49 4.61 10.97
CA GLY A 475 -2.86 4.54 10.51
C GLY A 475 -3.04 4.82 9.03
N PHE A 476 -4.18 5.40 8.67
CA PHE A 476 -4.57 5.67 7.30
C PHE A 476 -4.81 7.16 7.07
N MET A 477 -4.71 7.60 5.83
CA MET A 477 -4.81 8.98 5.42
C MET A 477 -5.76 9.14 4.24
N VAL A 478 -6.49 10.25 4.21
CA VAL A 478 -7.30 10.69 3.07
C VAL A 478 -7.04 12.18 2.84
N GLN A 479 -6.85 12.58 1.59
CA GLN A 479 -6.77 13.97 1.21
C GLN A 479 -8.15 14.44 0.73
N GLU A 480 -8.72 15.43 1.42
CA GLU A 480 -10.11 15.82 1.22
C GLU A 480 -10.37 16.72 0.00
N ASP A 481 -9.35 17.23 -0.67
CA ASP A 481 -9.49 18.06 -1.88
C ASP A 481 -9.01 17.35 -3.16
N ALA A 482 -8.70 16.06 -3.04
CA ALA A 482 -8.29 15.21 -4.15
C ALA A 482 -8.62 13.76 -3.81
N ASP A 483 -8.82 12.93 -4.83
CA ASP A 483 -9.06 11.51 -4.66
C ASP A 483 -7.74 10.78 -4.39
N ILE A 484 -7.15 11.04 -3.21
CA ILE A 484 -5.86 10.51 -2.79
C ILE A 484 -5.99 9.94 -1.39
N GLY A 485 -5.49 8.75 -1.20
CA GLY A 485 -5.44 8.08 0.09
C GLY A 485 -4.09 7.47 0.37
N GLY A 486 -3.92 6.88 1.54
CA GLY A 486 -2.68 6.21 1.87
C GLY A 486 -2.57 5.74 3.30
N ALA A 487 -1.36 5.32 3.64
CA ALA A 487 -1.01 4.83 4.95
C ALA A 487 0.22 5.54 5.51
N PHE A 488 0.31 5.59 6.81
CA PHE A 488 1.49 6.07 7.52
C PHE A 488 1.83 5.16 8.68
N THR A 489 3.10 5.06 8.98
CA THR A 489 3.60 4.20 10.06
C THR A 489 4.68 4.94 10.82
N GLN A 490 4.61 4.86 12.16
CA GLN A 490 5.64 5.41 13.03
C GLN A 490 7.01 4.89 12.62
N GLN A 491 7.93 5.80 12.39
CA GLN A 491 9.29 5.44 12.05
C GLN A 491 10.03 4.97 13.31
N ALA A 492 10.73 3.85 13.21
CA ALA A 492 11.57 3.37 14.28
C ALA A 492 12.77 4.32 14.48
N SER A 493 13.22 4.47 15.72
CA SER A 493 14.54 5.04 16.01
C SER A 493 15.60 3.97 15.77
N GLN A 494 16.62 4.29 15.00
CA GLN A 494 17.78 3.42 14.77
C GLN A 494 18.89 3.69 15.78
#